data_144d68bf387240052332b121e8e0ceb3
#
_entry.id   144d68bf387240052332b121e8e0ceb3
#
_cell.length_a   1.000
_cell.length_b   1.000
_cell.length_c   1.000
_cell.angle_alpha   90.00
_cell.angle_beta   90.00
_cell.angle_gamma   90.00
#
_symmetry.space_group_name_H-M   'P 1'
#
loop_
_entity.id
_entity.type
_entity.pdbx_description
1 polymer ?
#
loop_
_entity_poly.entity_id
_entity_poly.type
_entity_poly.pdbx_seq_one_letter_code
_entity_poly.pdbx_strand_id
1 'polypeptide(L)'
;IGRRYAEMGYTTVMEAAGPPMEARHVHEELDDIPMLDTGMLLLMGNNHFVLSLIDAGDRERLADYVVFLLGSTGGYGIKAVNPGGGVNWRRRGNVGGLDDEIDGHQITPRHIIDALIDVNEELRLPHPLHLHCNNLGQPTSAQTTLETMRLADGRPLHITHLQFNAYGPKKGAPFASGAQALADYVNTHPNISVDVGQVVFGPAVTMTGDAPFQHSMLKLTRDRWTNKETQSGVVPIAYSKNTYAGATQWLIGLELFLLLEDPWRAYLTTDSPNGGPFTAYPWVIRLLMDRSYREEVAKTVNKKALEASCLLELTREYTLREIAIITRAGPA
;
A
#
# COMPACT_ATOMS: atom_id res chain seq x y z
N ILE A 1 3.14 -16.53 14.61
CA ILE A 1 2.32 -15.68 13.73
C ILE A 1 1.11 -16.47 13.24
N GLY A 2 1.25 -17.63 12.58
CA GLY A 2 0.17 -18.41 11.98
C GLY A 2 -1.02 -18.66 12.89
N ARG A 3 -0.79 -19.08 14.14
CA ARG A 3 -1.87 -19.26 15.12
C ARG A 3 -2.71 -17.98 15.32
N ARG A 4 -2.08 -16.81 15.37
CA ARG A 4 -2.79 -15.53 15.53
C ARG A 4 -3.65 -15.20 14.32
N TYR A 5 -3.14 -15.44 13.12
CA TYR A 5 -3.94 -15.29 11.90
C TYR A 5 -5.10 -16.28 11.86
N ALA A 6 -4.86 -17.57 12.22
CA ALA A 6 -5.92 -18.58 12.28
C ALA A 6 -7.01 -18.23 13.33
N GLU A 7 -6.61 -17.74 14.52
CA GLU A 7 -7.55 -17.24 15.54
C GLU A 7 -8.39 -16.05 15.02
N MET A 8 -7.83 -15.24 14.12
CA MET A 8 -8.54 -14.16 13.43
C MET A 8 -9.40 -14.65 12.26
N GLY A 9 -9.38 -15.94 11.95
CA GLY A 9 -10.17 -16.58 10.90
C GLY A 9 -9.55 -16.46 9.49
N TYR A 10 -8.24 -16.22 9.38
CA TYR A 10 -7.53 -16.31 8.11
C TYR A 10 -7.22 -17.76 7.76
N THR A 11 -7.30 -18.09 6.47
CA THR A 11 -6.92 -19.40 5.92
C THR A 11 -5.69 -19.30 5.05
N THR A 12 -5.46 -18.13 4.46
CA THR A 12 -4.35 -17.86 3.55
C THR A 12 -3.73 -16.51 3.88
N VAL A 13 -2.41 -16.42 3.80
CA VAL A 13 -1.65 -15.16 3.95
C VAL A 13 -0.60 -15.05 2.86
N MET A 14 -0.36 -13.84 2.39
CA MET A 14 0.60 -13.56 1.34
C MET A 14 1.72 -12.67 1.89
N GLU A 15 2.98 -13.06 1.65
CA GLU A 15 4.09 -12.12 1.74
C GLU A 15 3.95 -11.11 0.60
N ALA A 16 3.72 -9.85 0.94
CA ALA A 16 3.32 -8.84 -0.03
C ALA A 16 4.48 -8.26 -0.85
N ALA A 17 5.73 -8.58 -0.56
CA ALA A 17 6.88 -7.89 -1.15
C ALA A 17 8.18 -8.73 -1.15
N GLY A 18 8.12 -9.98 -1.57
CA GLY A 18 9.27 -10.88 -1.61
C GLY A 18 10.31 -10.47 -2.67
N PRO A 19 11.57 -10.18 -2.30
CA PRO A 19 12.63 -9.93 -3.28
C PRO A 19 13.03 -11.23 -4.00
N PRO A 20 13.24 -11.21 -5.31
CA PRO A 20 13.64 -12.43 -6.06
C PRO A 20 14.88 -13.12 -5.49
N MET A 21 15.86 -12.36 -5.06
CA MET A 21 17.12 -12.91 -4.52
C MET A 21 16.96 -13.55 -3.14
N GLU A 22 15.90 -13.22 -2.41
CA GLU A 22 15.61 -13.72 -1.08
C GLU A 22 14.42 -14.70 -1.06
N ALA A 23 13.90 -15.06 -2.24
CA ALA A 23 12.72 -15.92 -2.36
C ALA A 23 12.82 -17.23 -1.56
N ARG A 24 14.01 -17.85 -1.55
CA ARG A 24 14.25 -19.05 -0.76
C ARG A 24 14.03 -18.81 0.75
N HIS A 25 14.60 -17.74 1.28
CA HIS A 25 14.43 -17.39 2.69
C HIS A 25 12.97 -17.06 3.02
N VAL A 26 12.29 -16.35 2.09
CA VAL A 26 10.85 -16.06 2.26
C VAL A 26 10.06 -17.36 2.38
N HIS A 27 10.30 -18.35 1.53
CA HIS A 27 9.61 -19.64 1.61
C HIS A 27 9.98 -20.43 2.88
N GLU A 28 11.25 -20.44 3.27
CA GLU A 28 11.70 -21.07 4.54
C GLU A 28 10.95 -20.45 5.75
N GLU A 29 10.77 -19.12 5.78
CA GLU A 29 10.01 -18.43 6.82
C GLU A 29 8.50 -18.73 6.74
N LEU A 30 7.95 -18.81 5.53
CA LEU A 30 6.54 -19.13 5.31
C LEU A 30 6.21 -20.58 5.70
N ASP A 31 7.11 -21.52 5.46
CA ASP A 31 6.97 -22.93 5.82
C ASP A 31 6.92 -23.14 7.35
N ASP A 32 7.51 -22.21 8.11
CA ASP A 32 7.42 -22.19 9.58
C ASP A 32 6.06 -21.64 10.10
N ILE A 33 5.16 -21.24 9.23
CA ILE A 33 3.82 -20.74 9.57
C ILE A 33 2.79 -21.87 9.43
N PRO A 34 2.50 -22.66 10.49
CA PRO A 34 1.54 -23.74 10.41
C PRO A 34 0.10 -23.21 10.32
N MET A 35 -0.80 -24.04 9.80
CA MET A 35 -2.26 -23.82 9.83
C MET A 35 -2.80 -22.86 8.77
N LEU A 36 -1.97 -22.28 7.92
CA LEU A 36 -2.34 -21.36 6.87
C LEU A 36 -1.73 -21.78 5.55
N ASP A 37 -2.45 -21.53 4.47
CA ASP A 37 -1.84 -21.50 3.15
C ASP A 37 -1.04 -20.20 3.01
N THR A 38 0.10 -20.27 2.36
CA THR A 38 1.03 -19.16 2.22
C THR A 38 1.42 -18.95 0.78
N GLY A 39 1.78 -17.73 0.43
CA GLY A 39 2.29 -17.38 -0.87
C GLY A 39 3.08 -16.06 -0.84
N MET A 40 3.62 -15.68 -1.99
CA MET A 40 4.48 -14.50 -2.10
C MET A 40 4.15 -13.72 -3.38
N LEU A 41 4.03 -12.40 -3.26
CA LEU A 41 4.06 -11.47 -4.39
C LEU A 41 5.50 -11.01 -4.62
N LEU A 42 5.96 -11.07 -5.88
CA LEU A 42 7.35 -10.90 -6.20
C LEU A 42 7.71 -9.47 -6.63
N LEU A 43 8.68 -8.87 -5.98
CA LEU A 43 9.14 -7.50 -6.27
C LEU A 43 9.80 -7.39 -7.65
N MET A 44 9.22 -6.55 -8.52
CA MET A 44 9.72 -6.30 -9.88
C MET A 44 9.94 -4.82 -10.21
N GLY A 45 9.26 -3.89 -9.51
CA GLY A 45 9.25 -2.46 -9.84
C GLY A 45 10.59 -1.71 -9.79
N ASN A 46 11.62 -2.31 -9.19
CA ASN A 46 12.99 -1.81 -9.11
C ASN A 46 14.04 -2.88 -9.49
N ASN A 47 13.60 -3.99 -10.11
CA ASN A 47 14.49 -5.04 -10.58
C ASN A 47 15.28 -4.55 -11.81
N HIS A 48 16.60 -4.62 -11.74
CA HIS A 48 17.48 -4.08 -12.78
C HIS A 48 17.22 -4.67 -14.17
N PHE A 49 16.98 -5.98 -14.28
CA PHE A 49 16.70 -6.60 -15.58
C PHE A 49 15.34 -6.19 -16.13
N VAL A 50 14.32 -6.11 -15.26
CA VAL A 50 13.00 -5.60 -15.64
C VAL A 50 13.13 -4.18 -16.19
N LEU A 51 13.82 -3.29 -15.47
CA LEU A 51 14.02 -1.90 -15.92
C LEU A 51 14.79 -1.83 -17.24
N SER A 52 15.84 -2.65 -17.42
CA SER A 52 16.62 -2.66 -18.65
C SER A 52 15.83 -3.17 -19.86
N LEU A 53 14.94 -4.14 -19.68
CA LEU A 53 14.07 -4.64 -20.75
C LEU A 53 12.99 -3.62 -21.13
N ILE A 54 12.43 -2.91 -20.13
CA ILE A 54 11.48 -1.81 -20.37
C ILE A 54 12.19 -0.66 -21.13
N ASP A 55 13.39 -0.30 -20.70
CA ASP A 55 14.20 0.76 -21.32
C ASP A 55 14.57 0.43 -22.78
N ALA A 56 14.81 -0.85 -23.05
CA ALA A 56 15.05 -1.35 -24.41
C ALA A 56 13.77 -1.48 -25.27
N GLY A 57 12.58 -1.35 -24.68
CA GLY A 57 11.31 -1.61 -25.36
C GLY A 57 11.08 -3.07 -25.73
N ASP A 58 11.81 -4.00 -25.09
CA ASP A 58 11.78 -5.45 -25.39
C ASP A 58 10.68 -6.16 -24.57
N ARG A 59 9.44 -6.01 -25.05
CA ARG A 59 8.25 -6.52 -24.36
C ARG A 59 8.22 -8.05 -24.28
N GLU A 60 8.64 -8.74 -25.35
CA GLU A 60 8.64 -10.20 -25.42
C GLU A 60 9.56 -10.79 -24.35
N ARG A 61 10.80 -10.30 -24.29
CA ARG A 61 11.76 -10.74 -23.25
C ARG A 61 11.35 -10.31 -21.85
N LEU A 62 10.66 -9.20 -21.71
CA LEU A 62 10.11 -8.79 -20.42
C LEU A 62 9.09 -9.80 -19.91
N ALA A 63 8.15 -10.26 -20.76
CA ALA A 63 7.18 -11.28 -20.42
C ALA A 63 7.87 -12.61 -20.07
N ASP A 64 8.81 -13.05 -20.89
CA ASP A 64 9.62 -14.26 -20.63
C ASP A 64 10.35 -14.19 -19.29
N TYR A 65 10.95 -13.03 -18.98
CA TYR A 65 11.68 -12.83 -17.73
C TYR A 65 10.74 -12.82 -16.52
N VAL A 66 9.55 -12.25 -16.63
CA VAL A 66 8.52 -12.32 -15.58
C VAL A 66 8.10 -13.77 -15.33
N VAL A 67 7.83 -14.56 -16.39
CA VAL A 67 7.51 -15.99 -16.27
C VAL A 67 8.66 -16.74 -15.58
N PHE A 68 9.90 -16.49 -16.02
CA PHE A 68 11.08 -17.10 -15.40
C PHE A 68 11.19 -16.76 -13.91
N LEU A 69 11.01 -15.49 -13.54
CA LEU A 69 11.09 -15.07 -12.14
C LEU A 69 9.99 -15.74 -11.30
N LEU A 70 8.74 -15.68 -11.74
CA LEU A 70 7.64 -16.31 -11.00
C LEU A 70 7.83 -17.81 -10.86
N GLY A 71 8.21 -18.50 -11.93
CA GLY A 71 8.44 -19.94 -11.92
C GLY A 71 9.63 -20.39 -11.07
N SER A 72 10.75 -19.65 -11.12
CA SER A 72 11.96 -19.99 -10.37
C SER A 72 11.88 -19.65 -8.87
N THR A 73 11.02 -18.71 -8.49
CA THR A 73 10.89 -18.25 -7.11
C THR A 73 9.61 -18.73 -6.42
N GLY A 74 8.71 -19.41 -7.13
CA GLY A 74 7.39 -19.76 -6.58
C GLY A 74 6.51 -18.54 -6.29
N GLY A 75 6.74 -17.42 -6.98
CA GLY A 75 5.96 -16.19 -6.83
C GLY A 75 4.55 -16.34 -7.40
N TYR A 76 3.55 -15.81 -6.68
CA TYR A 76 2.14 -15.87 -7.09
C TYR A 76 1.76 -14.77 -8.09
N GLY A 77 2.32 -13.59 -7.97
CA GLY A 77 2.02 -12.43 -8.81
C GLY A 77 3.07 -11.33 -8.70
N ILE A 78 2.84 -10.25 -9.42
CA ILE A 78 3.78 -9.12 -9.53
C ILE A 78 3.50 -8.08 -8.44
N LYS A 79 4.54 -7.73 -7.69
CA LYS A 79 4.56 -6.58 -6.78
C LYS A 79 5.46 -5.49 -7.32
N ALA A 80 4.98 -4.26 -7.32
CA ALA A 80 5.83 -3.10 -7.50
C ALA A 80 5.74 -2.18 -6.27
N VAL A 81 6.89 -1.81 -5.72
CA VAL A 81 7.00 -0.88 -4.61
C VAL A 81 7.75 0.35 -5.09
N ASN A 82 7.12 1.52 -5.03
CA ASN A 82 7.73 2.78 -5.41
C ASN A 82 8.56 2.64 -6.70
N PRO A 83 7.92 2.28 -7.84
CA PRO A 83 8.62 1.95 -9.08
C PRO A 83 9.63 3.01 -9.49
N GLY A 84 10.87 2.60 -9.75
CA GLY A 84 11.99 3.49 -10.08
C GLY A 84 12.52 4.32 -8.91
N GLY A 85 11.70 4.58 -7.88
CA GLY A 85 12.11 5.36 -6.72
C GLY A 85 13.23 4.72 -5.95
N GLY A 86 13.21 3.41 -5.90
CA GLY A 86 14.27 2.63 -5.26
C GLY A 86 15.63 2.79 -5.91
N VAL A 87 15.69 2.86 -7.21
CA VAL A 87 16.94 3.11 -7.95
C VAL A 87 17.44 4.53 -7.69
N ASN A 88 16.55 5.50 -7.77
CA ASN A 88 16.88 6.91 -7.56
C ASN A 88 17.35 7.20 -6.13
N TRP A 89 16.80 6.50 -5.15
CA TRP A 89 17.09 6.71 -3.72
C TRP A 89 18.58 6.70 -3.40
N ARG A 90 19.34 5.90 -4.11
CA ARG A 90 20.78 5.75 -3.88
C ARG A 90 21.59 6.98 -4.28
N ARG A 91 21.13 7.78 -5.26
CA ARG A 91 21.91 8.83 -5.88
C ARG A 91 21.23 10.21 -5.89
N ARG A 92 19.95 10.26 -6.23
CA ARG A 92 19.22 11.52 -6.48
C ARG A 92 18.13 11.81 -5.42
N GLY A 93 17.89 10.90 -4.50
CA GLY A 93 16.70 10.90 -3.65
C GLY A 93 15.57 10.11 -4.31
N ASN A 94 14.38 10.18 -3.74
CA ASN A 94 13.22 9.46 -4.27
C ASN A 94 12.68 10.10 -5.57
N VAL A 95 11.78 9.43 -6.27
CA VAL A 95 10.94 10.04 -7.31
C VAL A 95 9.77 10.78 -6.64
N GLY A 96 9.43 11.95 -7.17
CA GLY A 96 8.31 12.78 -6.68
C GLY A 96 7.03 12.61 -7.49
N GLY A 97 7.08 11.93 -8.65
CA GLY A 97 5.96 11.74 -9.55
C GLY A 97 6.21 10.65 -10.59
N LEU A 98 5.22 10.46 -11.47
CA LEU A 98 5.25 9.40 -12.48
C LEU A 98 6.21 9.68 -13.65
N ASP A 99 6.59 10.92 -13.86
CA ASP A 99 7.35 11.36 -15.02
C ASP A 99 8.80 11.73 -14.68
N ASP A 100 9.25 11.45 -13.46
CA ASP A 100 10.64 11.65 -13.06
C ASP A 100 11.55 10.63 -13.72
N GLU A 101 12.72 11.09 -14.18
CA GLU A 101 13.74 10.23 -14.76
C GLU A 101 14.32 9.26 -13.73
N ILE A 102 14.55 8.02 -14.15
CA ILE A 102 15.19 6.99 -13.33
C ILE A 102 16.69 6.97 -13.64
N ASP A 103 17.50 7.02 -12.58
CA ASP A 103 18.95 7.07 -12.70
C ASP A 103 19.51 5.88 -13.49
N GLY A 104 20.25 6.18 -14.56
CA GLY A 104 20.83 5.18 -15.46
C GLY A 104 19.87 4.56 -16.49
N HIS A 105 18.64 5.04 -16.60
CA HIS A 105 17.64 4.60 -17.55
C HIS A 105 16.93 5.78 -18.23
N GLN A 106 16.38 5.55 -19.46
CA GLN A 106 15.58 6.54 -20.20
C GLN A 106 14.08 6.33 -20.00
N ILE A 107 13.69 5.76 -18.88
CA ILE A 107 12.32 5.46 -18.49
C ILE A 107 11.92 6.20 -17.21
N THR A 108 10.63 6.24 -16.94
CA THR A 108 10.03 6.88 -15.77
C THR A 108 9.19 5.85 -15.00
N PRO A 109 8.73 6.15 -13.77
CA PRO A 109 7.76 5.32 -13.07
C PRO A 109 6.55 4.95 -13.92
N ARG A 110 6.06 5.89 -14.75
CA ARG A 110 4.95 5.67 -15.69
C ARG A 110 5.22 4.48 -16.62
N HIS A 111 6.37 4.45 -17.26
CA HIS A 111 6.76 3.37 -18.17
C HIS A 111 6.85 2.02 -17.46
N ILE A 112 7.34 2.01 -16.20
CA ILE A 112 7.45 0.77 -15.42
C ILE A 112 6.06 0.23 -15.08
N ILE A 113 5.18 1.08 -14.56
CA ILE A 113 3.84 0.69 -14.14
C ILE A 113 3.03 0.20 -15.36
N ASP A 114 3.07 0.95 -16.45
CA ASP A 114 2.37 0.60 -17.69
C ASP A 114 2.82 -0.76 -18.25
N ALA A 115 4.13 -0.96 -18.38
CA ALA A 115 4.70 -2.22 -18.86
C ALA A 115 4.36 -3.42 -17.95
N LEU A 116 4.38 -3.23 -16.63
CA LEU A 116 4.05 -4.31 -15.69
C LEU A 116 2.55 -4.64 -15.68
N ILE A 117 1.66 -3.65 -15.87
CA ILE A 117 0.22 -3.89 -16.07
C ILE A 117 0.02 -4.70 -17.34
N ASP A 118 0.63 -4.28 -18.44
CA ASP A 118 0.53 -4.95 -19.74
C ASP A 118 0.98 -6.40 -19.69
N VAL A 119 2.15 -6.67 -19.10
CA VAL A 119 2.67 -8.04 -18.96
C VAL A 119 1.78 -8.88 -18.04
N ASN A 120 1.25 -8.28 -16.97
CA ASN A 120 0.34 -8.98 -16.07
C ASN A 120 -0.92 -9.45 -16.79
N GLU A 121 -1.51 -8.61 -17.65
CA GLU A 121 -2.67 -8.97 -18.47
C GLU A 121 -2.34 -9.99 -19.56
N GLU A 122 -1.23 -9.79 -20.29
CA GLU A 122 -0.77 -10.69 -21.34
C GLU A 122 -0.58 -12.11 -20.81
N LEU A 123 0.05 -12.24 -19.66
CA LEU A 123 0.28 -13.53 -18.98
C LEU A 123 -0.96 -14.05 -18.24
N ARG A 124 -2.02 -13.25 -18.13
CA ARG A 124 -3.25 -13.57 -17.38
C ARG A 124 -2.94 -14.05 -15.97
N LEU A 125 -2.10 -13.31 -15.27
CA LEU A 125 -1.72 -13.67 -13.92
C LEU A 125 -2.95 -13.65 -12.98
N PRO A 126 -2.95 -14.48 -11.94
CA PRO A 126 -4.13 -14.65 -11.07
C PRO A 126 -4.46 -13.42 -10.23
N HIS A 127 -3.50 -12.50 -10.03
CA HIS A 127 -3.67 -11.28 -9.27
C HIS A 127 -3.27 -10.08 -10.14
N PRO A 128 -4.02 -8.96 -10.13
CA PRO A 128 -3.60 -7.73 -10.79
C PRO A 128 -2.23 -7.26 -10.29
N LEU A 129 -1.55 -6.40 -11.04
CA LEU A 129 -0.35 -5.73 -10.52
C LEU A 129 -0.65 -5.15 -9.13
N HIS A 130 0.05 -5.63 -8.10
CA HIS A 130 -0.08 -5.18 -6.72
C HIS A 130 0.88 -4.01 -6.50
N LEU A 131 0.35 -2.79 -6.43
CA LEU A 131 1.14 -1.59 -6.51
C LEU A 131 1.15 -0.77 -5.22
N HIS A 132 2.34 -0.58 -4.64
CA HIS A 132 2.65 0.49 -3.70
C HIS A 132 3.07 1.71 -4.52
N CYS A 133 2.21 2.71 -4.58
CA CYS A 133 2.39 3.88 -5.43
C CYS A 133 3.61 4.73 -5.04
N ASN A 134 4.14 5.45 -6.02
CA ASN A 134 5.16 6.47 -5.77
C ASN A 134 4.65 7.58 -4.86
N ASN A 135 5.58 8.36 -4.31
CA ASN A 135 5.29 9.57 -3.53
C ASN A 135 4.53 9.33 -2.21
N LEU A 136 4.63 8.12 -1.65
CA LEU A 136 4.01 7.74 -0.38
C LEU A 136 4.36 8.74 0.73
N GLY A 137 3.37 9.14 1.52
CA GLY A 137 3.55 10.01 2.69
C GLY A 137 3.72 11.50 2.37
N GLN A 138 3.77 11.91 1.09
CA GLN A 138 3.89 13.30 0.70
C GLN A 138 2.52 14.00 0.66
N PRO A 139 2.48 15.32 0.91
CA PRO A 139 1.24 16.09 0.81
C PRO A 139 0.58 16.10 -0.58
N THR A 140 1.28 15.62 -1.61
CA THR A 140 0.79 15.51 -2.99
C THR A 140 0.52 14.06 -3.41
N SER A 141 0.64 13.10 -2.50
CA SER A 141 0.53 11.68 -2.83
C SER A 141 -0.82 11.29 -3.42
N ALA A 142 -1.92 11.89 -2.96
CA ALA A 142 -3.24 11.63 -3.54
C ALA A 142 -3.31 11.98 -5.03
N GLN A 143 -2.65 13.06 -5.46
CA GLN A 143 -2.59 13.44 -6.86
C GLN A 143 -1.79 12.41 -7.68
N THR A 144 -0.61 12.03 -7.21
CA THR A 144 0.23 11.01 -7.85
C THR A 144 -0.51 9.67 -7.96
N THR A 145 -1.23 9.27 -6.91
CA THR A 145 -2.02 8.05 -6.89
C THR A 145 -3.18 8.10 -7.89
N LEU A 146 -3.87 9.24 -7.98
CA LEU A 146 -4.95 9.42 -8.96
C LEU A 146 -4.42 9.34 -10.40
N GLU A 147 -3.27 9.91 -10.68
CA GLU A 147 -2.59 9.80 -11.97
C GLU A 147 -2.18 8.34 -12.27
N THR A 148 -1.72 7.61 -11.25
CA THR A 148 -1.42 6.17 -11.34
C THR A 148 -2.67 5.35 -11.69
N MET A 149 -3.80 5.61 -11.02
CA MET A 149 -5.06 4.93 -11.31
C MET A 149 -5.53 5.20 -12.75
N ARG A 150 -5.38 6.44 -13.24
CA ARG A 150 -5.72 6.81 -14.63
C ARG A 150 -4.84 6.09 -15.66
N LEU A 151 -3.58 5.84 -15.32
CA LEU A 151 -2.66 5.11 -16.19
C LEU A 151 -3.13 3.68 -16.47
N ALA A 152 -3.87 3.06 -15.54
CA ALA A 152 -4.42 1.73 -15.75
C ALA A 152 -5.36 1.64 -16.97
N ASP A 153 -6.05 2.73 -17.32
CA ASP A 153 -6.87 2.86 -18.53
C ASP A 153 -7.81 1.65 -18.78
N GLY A 154 -8.56 1.28 -17.73
CA GLY A 154 -9.49 0.15 -17.74
C GLY A 154 -8.87 -1.23 -17.45
N ARG A 155 -7.54 -1.36 -17.46
CA ARG A 155 -6.83 -2.59 -17.09
C ARG A 155 -6.89 -2.82 -15.59
N PRO A 156 -6.95 -4.08 -15.09
CA PRO A 156 -6.98 -4.36 -13.67
C PRO A 156 -5.73 -3.86 -12.93
N LEU A 157 -5.95 -3.16 -11.81
CA LEU A 157 -4.87 -2.67 -10.94
C LEU A 157 -5.29 -2.74 -9.47
N HIS A 158 -4.42 -3.26 -8.62
CA HIS A 158 -4.59 -3.23 -7.18
C HIS A 158 -3.63 -2.23 -6.53
N ILE A 159 -4.19 -1.22 -5.83
CA ILE A 159 -3.41 -0.25 -5.06
C ILE A 159 -3.41 -0.67 -3.59
N THR A 160 -2.24 -1.00 -3.07
CA THR A 160 -2.10 -1.43 -1.67
C THR A 160 -2.01 -0.23 -0.71
N HIS A 161 -2.43 -0.45 0.53
CA HIS A 161 -2.39 0.50 1.65
C HIS A 161 -2.66 1.95 1.24
N LEU A 162 -3.76 2.15 0.49
CA LEU A 162 -4.13 3.40 -0.16
C LEU A 162 -4.08 4.61 0.78
N GLN A 163 -4.34 4.43 2.07
CA GLN A 163 -4.34 5.47 3.08
C GLN A 163 -3.00 6.23 3.13
N PHE A 164 -1.85 5.55 2.96
CA PHE A 164 -0.53 6.19 2.98
C PHE A 164 -0.24 7.01 1.71
N ASN A 165 -1.02 6.83 0.68
CA ASN A 165 -0.98 7.54 -0.59
C ASN A 165 -2.17 8.49 -0.80
N ALA A 166 -2.96 8.75 0.25
CA ALA A 166 -4.16 9.58 0.19
C ALA A 166 -4.00 10.95 0.88
N TYR A 167 -2.80 11.54 0.79
CA TYR A 167 -2.52 12.85 1.39
C TYR A 167 -2.63 13.96 0.36
N GLY A 168 -3.45 14.97 0.69
CA GLY A 168 -3.62 16.20 -0.09
C GLY A 168 -2.90 17.40 0.54
N PRO A 169 -2.60 18.45 -0.24
CA PRO A 169 -1.99 19.66 0.29
C PRO A 169 -2.98 20.47 1.12
N LYS A 170 -2.49 21.10 2.19
CA LYS A 170 -3.28 22.03 3.00
C LYS A 170 -2.46 23.20 3.49
N LYS A 171 -2.95 24.43 3.22
CA LYS A 171 -2.30 25.63 3.74
C LYS A 171 -2.37 25.66 5.28
N GLY A 172 -1.20 25.83 5.91
CA GLY A 172 -1.10 25.93 7.37
C GLY A 172 -1.12 24.59 8.11
N ALA A 173 -1.05 23.46 7.39
CA ALA A 173 -0.94 22.12 7.96
C ALA A 173 0.04 21.27 7.13
N PRO A 174 0.61 20.20 7.70
CA PRO A 174 1.52 19.32 6.96
C PRO A 174 0.88 18.69 5.73
N PHE A 175 -0.37 18.25 5.84
CA PHE A 175 -1.20 17.65 4.80
C PHE A 175 -2.67 17.58 5.25
N ALA A 176 -3.55 17.21 4.35
CA ALA A 176 -4.94 16.89 4.65
C ALA A 176 -5.36 15.59 3.98
N SER A 177 -6.60 15.16 4.20
CA SER A 177 -7.18 14.03 3.49
C SER A 177 -7.37 14.33 1.99
N GLY A 178 -6.95 13.40 1.16
CA GLY A 178 -7.28 13.31 -0.26
C GLY A 178 -8.21 12.14 -0.56
N ALA A 179 -8.80 11.52 0.46
CA ALA A 179 -9.61 10.31 0.35
C ALA A 179 -10.80 10.45 -0.60
N GLN A 180 -11.49 11.58 -0.58
CA GLN A 180 -12.67 11.81 -1.42
C GLN A 180 -12.36 11.62 -2.91
N ALA A 181 -11.34 12.30 -3.41
CA ALA A 181 -11.01 12.22 -4.84
C ALA A 181 -10.60 10.81 -5.30
N LEU A 182 -9.90 10.06 -4.43
CA LEU A 182 -9.51 8.69 -4.71
C LEU A 182 -10.71 7.74 -4.66
N ALA A 183 -11.59 7.89 -3.67
CA ALA A 183 -12.79 7.08 -3.56
C ALA A 183 -13.74 7.34 -4.74
N ASP A 184 -13.96 8.59 -5.15
CA ASP A 184 -14.78 8.95 -6.31
C ASP A 184 -14.25 8.27 -7.59
N TYR A 185 -12.93 8.24 -7.75
CA TYR A 185 -12.32 7.57 -8.90
C TYR A 185 -12.53 6.05 -8.84
N VAL A 186 -12.24 5.40 -7.71
CA VAL A 186 -12.45 3.95 -7.54
C VAL A 186 -13.92 3.58 -7.73
N ASN A 187 -14.85 4.35 -7.19
CA ASN A 187 -16.30 4.08 -7.31
C ASN A 187 -16.77 4.04 -8.77
N THR A 188 -16.16 4.84 -9.63
CA THR A 188 -16.52 4.94 -11.06
C THR A 188 -15.66 4.06 -11.99
N HIS A 189 -14.60 3.42 -11.49
CA HIS A 189 -13.66 2.61 -12.28
C HIS A 189 -13.55 1.18 -11.72
N PRO A 190 -14.36 0.22 -12.24
CA PRO A 190 -14.45 -1.13 -11.66
C PRO A 190 -13.17 -1.97 -11.81
N ASN A 191 -12.23 -1.54 -12.62
CA ASN A 191 -10.91 -2.17 -12.79
C ASN A 191 -9.93 -1.89 -11.66
N ILE A 192 -10.24 -0.96 -10.74
CA ILE A 192 -9.38 -0.62 -9.61
C ILE A 192 -9.89 -1.28 -8.34
N SER A 193 -9.04 -2.02 -7.66
CA SER A 193 -9.24 -2.50 -6.28
C SER A 193 -8.18 -1.93 -5.35
N VAL A 194 -8.49 -1.86 -4.07
CA VAL A 194 -7.59 -1.27 -3.08
C VAL A 194 -7.64 -2.04 -1.76
N ASP A 195 -6.54 -2.08 -1.04
CA ASP A 195 -6.57 -2.28 0.40
C ASP A 195 -6.25 -0.96 1.12
N VAL A 196 -6.83 -0.76 2.29
CA VAL A 196 -6.80 0.57 2.90
C VAL A 196 -5.54 0.84 3.71
N GLY A 197 -5.01 -0.13 4.43
CA GLY A 197 -3.83 0.09 5.29
C GLY A 197 -4.15 0.95 6.53
N GLN A 198 -5.30 0.70 7.20
CA GLN A 198 -5.80 1.52 8.30
C GLN A 198 -4.77 1.74 9.42
N VAL A 199 -4.43 2.99 9.69
CA VAL A 199 -3.60 3.36 10.84
C VAL A 199 -4.34 3.12 12.15
N VAL A 200 -3.63 2.55 13.12
CA VAL A 200 -4.10 2.31 14.47
C VAL A 200 -3.24 3.09 15.45
N PHE A 201 -3.87 3.77 16.42
CA PHE A 201 -3.12 4.51 17.43
C PHE A 201 -2.30 3.56 18.32
N GLY A 202 -1.06 3.90 18.52
CA GLY A 202 -0.11 3.11 19.30
C GLY A 202 1.23 2.93 18.61
N PRO A 203 2.09 2.09 19.16
CA PRO A 203 3.36 1.75 18.54
C PRO A 203 3.15 0.93 17.27
N ALA A 204 3.93 1.23 16.26
CA ALA A 204 4.02 0.50 15.01
C ALA A 204 5.48 0.45 14.56
N VAL A 205 5.77 -0.35 13.54
CA VAL A 205 7.09 -0.44 12.94
C VAL A 205 6.92 -0.27 11.45
N THR A 206 7.60 0.70 10.87
CA THR A 206 7.61 0.84 9.42
C THR A 206 8.83 0.14 8.82
N MET A 207 8.64 -0.49 7.66
CA MET A 207 9.62 -1.35 7.01
C MET A 207 10.05 -0.85 5.63
N THR A 208 9.68 0.36 5.26
CA THR A 208 10.05 0.96 3.99
C THR A 208 10.88 2.22 4.18
N GLY A 209 11.98 2.35 3.44
CA GLY A 209 12.84 3.53 3.43
C GLY A 209 12.48 4.54 2.33
N ASP A 210 11.43 4.30 1.57
CA ASP A 210 11.03 5.15 0.45
C ASP A 210 10.04 6.25 0.84
N ALA A 211 9.44 6.18 2.03
CA ALA A 211 8.59 7.25 2.52
C ALA A 211 9.44 8.47 2.93
N PRO A 212 9.18 9.66 2.42
CA PRO A 212 9.90 10.88 2.80
C PRO A 212 9.84 11.20 4.28
N PHE A 213 8.76 10.82 4.94
CA PHE A 213 8.63 10.91 6.39
C PHE A 213 9.67 10.05 7.11
N GLN A 214 9.87 8.80 6.68
CA GLN A 214 10.88 7.91 7.23
C GLN A 214 12.29 8.43 6.97
N HIS A 215 12.56 8.95 5.76
CA HIS A 215 13.84 9.59 5.47
C HIS A 215 14.12 10.77 6.40
N SER A 216 13.12 11.58 6.68
CA SER A 216 13.24 12.69 7.62
C SER A 216 13.48 12.19 9.06
N MET A 217 12.77 11.14 9.47
CA MET A 217 12.96 10.50 10.76
C MET A 217 14.34 9.88 10.91
N LEU A 218 14.84 9.19 9.88
CA LEU A 218 16.20 8.64 9.87
C LEU A 218 17.29 9.72 10.04
N LYS A 219 17.10 10.88 9.42
CA LYS A 219 18.00 12.03 9.62
C LYS A 219 17.96 12.54 11.05
N LEU A 220 16.78 12.61 11.66
CA LEU A 220 16.59 13.08 13.03
C LEU A 220 17.13 12.10 14.07
N THR A 221 16.87 10.82 13.91
CA THR A 221 17.29 9.78 14.86
C THR A 221 18.73 9.36 14.70
N ARG A 222 19.41 9.77 13.61
CA ARG A 222 20.76 9.32 13.24
C ARG A 222 20.90 7.79 13.24
N ASP A 223 19.81 7.12 12.89
CA ASP A 223 19.74 5.66 12.91
C ASP A 223 20.73 5.08 11.89
N ARG A 224 21.67 4.27 12.39
CA ARG A 224 22.70 3.62 11.58
C ARG A 224 22.29 2.23 11.13
N TRP A 225 21.16 1.74 11.60
CA TRP A 225 20.70 0.37 11.40
C TRP A 225 19.78 0.20 10.18
N THR A 226 19.38 1.31 9.56
CA THR A 226 18.56 1.24 8.36
C THR A 226 19.34 0.69 7.19
N ASN A 227 18.93 -0.43 6.66
CA ASN A 227 19.52 -0.99 5.46
C ASN A 227 19.10 -0.16 4.24
N LYS A 228 19.96 0.76 3.83
CA LYS A 228 19.73 1.63 2.66
C LYS A 228 19.90 0.89 1.34
N GLU A 229 20.58 -0.25 1.32
CA GLU A 229 20.89 -0.98 0.10
C GLU A 229 19.67 -1.71 -0.44
N THR A 230 18.82 -2.23 0.44
CA THR A 230 17.56 -2.87 0.07
C THR A 230 16.39 -1.90 0.01
N GLN A 231 16.62 -0.62 0.35
CA GLN A 231 15.61 0.44 0.44
C GLN A 231 14.50 0.12 1.46
N SER A 232 14.73 -0.81 2.29
CA SER A 232 13.91 -1.15 3.43
C SER A 232 14.67 -0.84 4.72
N GLY A 233 13.96 -0.52 5.74
CA GLY A 233 14.50 -0.30 7.06
C GLY A 233 13.42 -0.49 8.09
N VAL A 234 13.84 -0.82 9.30
CA VAL A 234 12.93 -0.96 10.44
C VAL A 234 13.02 0.31 11.28
N VAL A 235 11.95 1.10 11.27
CA VAL A 235 11.87 2.35 12.04
C VAL A 235 10.68 2.25 12.98
N PRO A 236 10.91 2.28 14.32
CA PRO A 236 9.80 2.36 15.27
C PRO A 236 9.12 3.72 15.14
N ILE A 237 7.81 3.69 15.03
CA ILE A 237 6.97 4.87 15.01
C ILE A 237 5.82 4.71 16.02
N ALA A 238 5.18 5.83 16.37
CA ALA A 238 3.98 5.79 17.18
C ALA A 238 2.93 6.74 16.59
N TYR A 239 1.80 6.19 16.20
CA TYR A 239 0.67 6.99 15.80
C TYR A 239 -0.06 7.52 17.04
N SER A 240 -0.14 8.84 17.15
CA SER A 240 -0.77 9.50 18.29
C SER A 240 -2.03 10.24 17.87
N LYS A 241 -3.14 9.97 18.57
CA LYS A 241 -4.38 10.70 18.38
C LYS A 241 -4.28 12.20 18.72
N ASN A 242 -3.28 12.59 19.52
CA ASN A 242 -3.09 13.95 19.96
C ASN A 242 -2.33 14.81 18.94
N THR A 243 -1.57 14.21 18.04
CA THR A 243 -0.84 14.93 16.98
C THR A 243 -1.75 15.15 15.76
N TYR A 244 -1.55 16.26 15.06
CA TYR A 244 -2.28 16.52 13.83
C TYR A 244 -2.05 15.42 12.80
N ALA A 245 -0.79 15.05 12.57
CA ALA A 245 -0.42 14.05 11.57
C ALA A 245 -1.03 12.67 11.89
N GLY A 246 -0.81 12.14 13.10
CA GLY A 246 -1.34 10.82 13.46
C GLY A 246 -2.87 10.77 13.46
N ALA A 247 -3.54 11.84 13.90
CA ALA A 247 -5.00 11.92 13.82
C ALA A 247 -5.49 11.97 12.36
N THR A 248 -4.86 12.78 11.49
CA THR A 248 -5.23 12.87 10.08
C THR A 248 -5.03 11.52 9.37
N GLN A 249 -3.94 10.82 9.64
CA GLN A 249 -3.67 9.48 9.07
C GLN A 249 -4.76 8.47 9.47
N TRP A 250 -5.17 8.47 10.74
CA TRP A 250 -6.24 7.60 11.22
C TRP A 250 -7.60 7.94 10.57
N LEU A 251 -7.90 9.24 10.43
CA LEU A 251 -9.14 9.72 9.81
C LEU A 251 -9.23 9.33 8.33
N ILE A 252 -8.15 9.47 7.57
CA ILE A 252 -8.09 9.13 6.14
C ILE A 252 -8.50 7.68 5.89
N GLY A 253 -8.00 6.73 6.67
CA GLY A 253 -8.34 5.33 6.47
C GLY A 253 -9.84 5.06 6.68
N LEU A 254 -10.45 5.64 7.71
CA LEU A 254 -11.89 5.53 7.93
C LEU A 254 -12.70 6.24 6.85
N GLU A 255 -12.26 7.42 6.40
CA GLU A 255 -12.91 8.11 5.27
C GLU A 255 -12.90 7.24 4.02
N LEU A 256 -11.77 6.63 3.67
CA LEU A 256 -11.67 5.72 2.53
C LEU A 256 -12.68 4.57 2.63
N PHE A 257 -12.73 3.86 3.76
CA PHE A 257 -13.71 2.79 3.94
C PHE A 257 -15.16 3.26 3.76
N LEU A 258 -15.50 4.41 4.31
CA LEU A 258 -16.88 4.91 4.30
C LEU A 258 -17.29 5.53 2.96
N LEU A 259 -16.33 6.02 2.18
CA LEU A 259 -16.53 6.61 0.86
C LEU A 259 -16.51 5.58 -0.27
N LEU A 260 -15.78 4.47 -0.12
CA LEU A 260 -15.74 3.39 -1.09
C LEU A 260 -17.05 2.59 -1.05
N GLU A 261 -17.82 2.61 -2.13
CA GLU A 261 -19.18 2.07 -2.16
C GLU A 261 -19.22 0.54 -2.30
N ASP A 262 -18.34 -0.01 -3.13
CA ASP A 262 -18.31 -1.44 -3.42
C ASP A 262 -17.34 -2.20 -2.49
N PRO A 263 -17.84 -3.02 -1.55
CA PRO A 263 -17.00 -3.76 -0.63
C PRO A 263 -16.13 -4.84 -1.31
N TRP A 264 -16.45 -5.23 -2.54
CA TRP A 264 -15.65 -6.18 -3.32
C TRP A 264 -14.36 -5.59 -3.88
N ARG A 265 -14.17 -4.28 -3.72
CA ARG A 265 -13.01 -3.56 -4.24
C ARG A 265 -12.23 -2.79 -3.15
N ALA A 266 -12.63 -2.92 -1.89
CA ALA A 266 -12.00 -2.26 -0.76
C ALA A 266 -11.71 -3.27 0.36
N TYR A 267 -10.44 -3.54 0.65
CA TYR A 267 -10.07 -4.59 1.59
C TYR A 267 -9.52 -4.05 2.90
N LEU A 268 -9.84 -4.76 3.99
CA LEU A 268 -9.39 -4.40 5.32
C LEU A 268 -7.96 -4.88 5.54
N THR A 269 -7.04 -3.95 5.60
CA THR A 269 -5.67 -4.15 6.05
C THR A 269 -5.26 -3.07 7.05
N THR A 270 -4.18 -3.30 7.78
CA THR A 270 -3.45 -2.29 8.55
C THR A 270 -2.04 -2.10 8.00
N ASP A 271 -1.75 -2.71 6.86
CA ASP A 271 -0.38 -2.79 6.34
C ASP A 271 0.59 -3.22 7.46
N SER A 272 0.21 -4.30 8.13
CA SER A 272 0.92 -4.76 9.34
C SER A 272 2.38 -5.09 9.05
N PRO A 273 3.34 -4.48 9.77
CA PRO A 273 3.17 -3.67 10.99
C PRO A 273 3.12 -2.16 10.78
N ASN A 274 3.12 -1.64 9.54
CA ASN A 274 3.35 -0.22 9.26
C ASN A 274 2.22 0.70 9.79
N GLY A 275 0.96 0.36 9.57
CA GLY A 275 -0.18 1.14 10.06
C GLY A 275 -0.64 0.71 11.45
N GLY A 276 -0.32 -0.53 11.82
CA GLY A 276 -0.68 -1.13 13.10
C GLY A 276 -0.69 -2.66 13.04
N PRO A 277 -0.82 -3.33 14.18
CA PRO A 277 -0.87 -4.79 14.21
C PRO A 277 -2.19 -5.31 13.63
N PHE A 278 -2.13 -6.40 12.86
CA PHE A 278 -3.34 -7.06 12.32
C PHE A 278 -4.32 -7.51 13.43
N THR A 279 -3.84 -7.71 14.65
CA THR A 279 -4.69 -8.02 15.80
C THR A 279 -5.65 -6.89 16.18
N ALA A 280 -5.50 -5.69 15.62
CA ALA A 280 -6.41 -4.56 15.81
C ALA A 280 -7.65 -4.60 14.89
N TYR A 281 -7.75 -5.55 13.95
CA TYR A 281 -8.88 -5.63 13.02
C TYR A 281 -10.26 -5.66 13.71
N PRO A 282 -10.50 -6.37 14.82
CA PRO A 282 -11.79 -6.30 15.50
C PRO A 282 -12.18 -4.89 15.95
N TRP A 283 -11.20 -4.09 16.36
CA TRP A 283 -11.43 -2.70 16.72
C TRP A 283 -11.76 -1.82 15.51
N VAL A 284 -11.05 -2.01 14.40
CA VAL A 284 -11.35 -1.31 13.13
C VAL A 284 -12.75 -1.69 12.64
N ILE A 285 -13.10 -2.98 12.67
CA ILE A 285 -14.43 -3.47 12.31
C ILE A 285 -15.52 -2.79 13.14
N ARG A 286 -15.31 -2.63 14.46
CA ARG A 286 -16.25 -1.92 15.31
C ARG A 286 -16.43 -0.45 14.88
N LEU A 287 -15.35 0.24 14.51
CA LEU A 287 -15.44 1.61 13.99
C LEU A 287 -16.24 1.70 12.68
N LEU A 288 -16.22 0.66 11.85
CA LEU A 288 -16.97 0.60 10.60
C LEU A 288 -18.45 0.27 10.81
N MET A 289 -18.78 -0.58 11.79
CA MET A 289 -20.15 -1.08 12.04
C MET A 289 -20.94 -0.26 13.04
N ASP A 290 -20.30 0.55 13.89
CA ASP A 290 -20.93 1.30 14.98
C ASP A 290 -20.59 2.78 14.83
N ARG A 291 -21.50 3.53 14.21
CA ARG A 291 -21.33 4.96 13.98
C ARG A 291 -21.20 5.74 15.29
N SER A 292 -22.02 5.42 16.29
CA SER A 292 -21.99 6.12 17.57
C SER A 292 -20.64 5.97 18.25
N TYR A 293 -20.10 4.74 18.26
CA TYR A 293 -18.76 4.48 18.77
C TYR A 293 -17.68 5.19 17.97
N ARG A 294 -17.77 5.17 16.64
CA ARG A 294 -16.84 5.88 15.75
C ARG A 294 -16.81 7.38 16.04
N GLU A 295 -17.98 8.00 16.21
CA GLU A 295 -18.11 9.43 16.54
C GLU A 295 -17.55 9.75 17.94
N GLU A 296 -17.77 8.89 18.92
CA GLU A 296 -17.17 9.04 20.26
C GLU A 296 -15.64 9.01 20.20
N VAL A 297 -15.07 8.03 19.49
CA VAL A 297 -13.62 7.92 19.32
C VAL A 297 -13.06 9.11 18.54
N ALA A 298 -13.72 9.52 17.45
CA ALA A 298 -13.31 10.67 16.64
C ALA A 298 -13.25 11.98 17.44
N LYS A 299 -14.16 12.20 18.39
CA LYS A 299 -14.11 13.37 19.27
C LYS A 299 -12.88 13.42 20.21
N THR A 300 -12.18 12.31 20.37
CA THR A 300 -10.97 12.25 21.23
C THR A 300 -9.67 12.56 20.50
N VAL A 301 -9.70 12.70 19.15
CA VAL A 301 -8.49 12.96 18.36
C VAL A 301 -8.19 14.46 18.26
N ASN A 302 -7.04 14.80 17.68
CA ASN A 302 -6.65 16.18 17.47
C ASN A 302 -7.77 16.99 16.78
N LYS A 303 -8.23 18.04 17.45
CA LYS A 303 -9.37 18.84 17.02
C LYS A 303 -9.21 19.44 15.61
N LYS A 304 -8.01 19.97 15.30
CA LYS A 304 -7.75 20.56 13.97
C LYS A 304 -7.76 19.52 12.85
N ALA A 305 -7.35 18.29 13.14
CA ALA A 305 -7.42 17.18 12.20
C ALA A 305 -8.88 16.79 11.96
N LEU A 306 -9.68 16.66 13.01
CA LEU A 306 -11.10 16.33 12.92
C LEU A 306 -11.91 17.40 12.17
N GLU A 307 -11.66 18.68 12.44
CA GLU A 307 -12.30 19.81 11.73
C GLU A 307 -11.93 19.86 10.24
N ALA A 308 -10.85 19.20 9.85
CA ALA A 308 -10.40 19.13 8.46
C ALA A 308 -10.86 17.87 7.73
N SER A 309 -11.56 16.98 8.41
CA SER A 309 -12.02 15.66 7.97
C SER A 309 -13.52 15.69 7.70
N CYS A 310 -13.95 14.88 6.73
CA CYS A 310 -15.39 14.68 6.49
C CYS A 310 -15.99 13.52 7.32
N LEU A 311 -15.19 12.86 8.18
CA LEU A 311 -15.61 11.64 8.87
C LEU A 311 -16.94 11.75 9.61
N LEU A 312 -17.19 12.88 10.28
CA LEU A 312 -18.44 13.09 11.04
C LEU A 312 -19.68 13.31 10.14
N GLU A 313 -19.49 13.63 8.88
CA GLU A 313 -20.55 13.77 7.88
C GLU A 313 -20.96 12.42 7.29
N LEU A 314 -20.06 11.41 7.36
CA LEU A 314 -20.27 10.09 6.79
C LEU A 314 -21.14 9.21 7.70
N THR A 315 -22.35 8.94 7.23
CA THR A 315 -23.38 8.21 8.00
C THR A 315 -23.35 6.70 7.79
N ARG A 316 -22.58 6.20 6.81
CA ARG A 316 -22.51 4.77 6.47
C ARG A 316 -22.07 3.93 7.66
N GLU A 317 -22.71 2.78 7.82
CA GLU A 317 -22.30 1.69 8.68
C GLU A 317 -22.17 0.42 7.83
N TYR A 318 -21.11 -0.34 8.07
CA TYR A 318 -20.92 -1.61 7.41
C TYR A 318 -21.80 -2.68 8.02
N THR A 319 -22.46 -3.45 7.19
CA THR A 319 -23.18 -4.67 7.59
C THR A 319 -22.19 -5.80 7.85
N LEU A 320 -22.60 -6.82 8.60
CA LEU A 320 -21.77 -8.03 8.81
C LEU A 320 -21.41 -8.70 7.47
N ARG A 321 -22.30 -8.65 6.46
CA ARG A 321 -22.03 -9.16 5.12
C ARG A 321 -20.88 -8.39 4.46
N GLU A 322 -20.91 -7.07 4.49
CA GLU A 322 -19.82 -6.25 3.92
C GLU A 322 -18.51 -6.47 4.66
N ILE A 323 -18.54 -6.63 5.99
CA ILE A 323 -17.35 -7.00 6.76
C ILE A 323 -16.79 -8.35 6.29
N ALA A 324 -17.64 -9.35 6.09
CA ALA A 324 -17.19 -10.65 5.56
C ALA A 324 -16.58 -10.53 4.16
N ILE A 325 -17.07 -9.62 3.32
CA ILE A 325 -16.51 -9.35 2.00
C ILE A 325 -15.14 -8.70 2.13
N ILE A 326 -15.02 -7.56 2.81
CA ILE A 326 -13.77 -6.78 2.87
C ILE A 326 -12.64 -7.48 3.62
N THR A 327 -12.97 -8.49 4.44
CA THR A 327 -11.99 -9.22 5.27
C THR A 327 -11.71 -10.63 4.79
N ARG A 328 -12.54 -11.22 3.94
CA ARG A 328 -12.45 -12.63 3.54
C ARG A 328 -12.67 -12.84 2.04
N ALA A 329 -13.90 -12.65 1.57
CA ALA A 329 -14.30 -13.04 0.23
C ALA A 329 -13.75 -12.12 -0.87
N GLY A 330 -13.56 -10.84 -0.58
CA GLY A 330 -13.01 -9.89 -1.54
C GLY A 330 -11.52 -10.08 -1.79
N PRO A 331 -10.67 -10.24 -0.74
CA PRO A 331 -9.25 -10.52 -0.90
C PRO A 331 -8.94 -11.90 -1.51
N ALA A 332 -9.84 -12.87 -1.40
CA ALA A 332 -9.68 -14.22 -1.96
C ALA A 332 -9.95 -14.26 -3.48
#